data_f4d2fc4001906f53606636575a4907a9
#
_entry.id   f4d2fc4001906f53606636575a4907a9
#
_cell.length_a   1.000
_cell.length_b   1.000
_cell.length_c   1.000
_cell.angle_alpha   90.00
_cell.angle_beta   90.00
_cell.angle_gamma   90.00
#
_symmetry.space_group_name_H-M   'P 1'
#
loop_
_entity.id
_entity.type
_entity.pdbx_description
1 polymer ?
#
loop_
_entity_poly.entity_id
_entity_poly.type
_entity_poly.pdbx_seq_one_letter_code
_entity_poly.pdbx_strand_id
1 'polypeptide(L)'
;KIHSVNLNDFDQVPKKPIREELKRLYLTYKSFEQPLPVFEYAFKWLDKQDFTTRKDALVHGDFRLGNLMIDESGLAAVIDWEMVSIGNPMLDIGWMCINSWRFGQSEKVVGGFGDLEEFLQGYSSISKEIIDPEEVKIWQVLGTLRWGVICLIQVYSHLNGDVNSLEKAAIGRRVSETEIDLVDLLFLGGK
;
A
#
# COMPACT_ATOMS: atom_id res chain seq x y z
N LYS A 1 -11.83 6.27 -11.70
CA LYS A 1 -13.23 5.79 -11.84
C LYS A 1 -13.66 4.94 -10.64
N ILE A 2 -12.83 3.99 -10.13
CA ILE A 2 -13.16 3.18 -8.93
C ILE A 2 -13.53 4.08 -7.75
N HIS A 3 -12.68 5.04 -7.42
CA HIS A 3 -12.90 5.97 -6.31
C HIS A 3 -14.03 6.99 -6.52
N SER A 4 -14.72 6.96 -7.69
CA SER A 4 -15.81 7.89 -8.01
C SER A 4 -17.18 7.19 -8.04
N VAL A 5 -17.26 5.92 -7.66
CA VAL A 5 -18.54 5.19 -7.61
C VAL A 5 -19.41 5.71 -6.46
N ASN A 6 -20.73 5.54 -6.59
CA ASN A 6 -21.65 5.88 -5.52
C ASN A 6 -21.58 4.83 -4.40
N LEU A 7 -21.15 5.22 -3.23
CA LEU A 7 -20.98 4.30 -2.10
C LEU A 7 -22.29 3.69 -1.59
N ASN A 8 -23.44 4.29 -1.88
CA ASN A 8 -24.73 3.73 -1.51
C ASN A 8 -25.04 2.37 -2.17
N ASP A 9 -24.31 2.04 -3.25
CA ASP A 9 -24.44 0.77 -3.95
C ASP A 9 -23.56 -0.35 -3.32
N PHE A 10 -22.82 -0.02 -2.24
CA PHE A 10 -21.80 -0.88 -1.63
C PHE A 10 -21.97 -1.06 -0.11
N ASP A 11 -23.20 -1.12 0.38
CA ASP A 11 -23.55 -1.23 1.82
C ASP A 11 -22.90 -2.45 2.51
N GLN A 12 -22.60 -3.52 1.75
CA GLN A 12 -21.98 -4.75 2.26
C GLN A 12 -20.45 -4.66 2.35
N VAL A 13 -19.84 -3.61 1.78
CA VAL A 13 -18.38 -3.46 1.80
C VAL A 13 -17.94 -2.90 3.15
N PRO A 14 -16.95 -3.53 3.82
CA PRO A 14 -16.52 -3.10 5.15
C PRO A 14 -15.87 -1.72 5.10
N LYS A 15 -16.19 -0.89 6.08
CA LYS A 15 -15.45 0.36 6.31
C LYS A 15 -14.16 0.07 7.07
N LYS A 16 -13.06 0.63 6.61
CA LYS A 16 -11.74 0.48 7.23
C LYS A 16 -11.12 1.86 7.50
N PRO A 17 -11.47 2.51 8.63
CA PRO A 17 -10.85 3.76 9.04
C PRO A 17 -9.34 3.57 9.23
N ILE A 18 -8.54 4.44 8.62
CA ILE A 18 -7.09 4.26 8.54
C ILE A 18 -6.41 4.19 9.91
N ARG A 19 -6.91 4.93 10.91
CA ARG A 19 -6.37 4.88 12.28
C ARG A 19 -6.55 3.52 12.95
N GLU A 20 -7.68 2.87 12.70
CA GLU A 20 -7.95 1.52 13.21
C GLU A 20 -7.09 0.49 12.49
N GLU A 21 -6.91 0.63 11.17
CA GLU A 21 -6.04 -0.23 10.38
C GLU A 21 -4.57 -0.11 10.84
N LEU A 22 -4.09 1.12 11.07
CA LEU A 22 -2.74 1.36 11.57
C LEU A 22 -2.52 0.74 12.96
N LYS A 23 -3.51 0.87 13.85
CA LYS A 23 -3.48 0.24 15.18
C LYS A 23 -3.46 -1.29 15.07
N ARG A 24 -4.28 -1.86 14.20
CA ARG A 24 -4.33 -3.32 13.97
C ARG A 24 -3.01 -3.81 13.42
N LEU A 25 -2.46 -3.11 12.42
CA LEU A 25 -1.16 -3.42 11.85
C LEU A 25 -0.04 -3.40 12.89
N TYR A 26 -0.05 -2.38 13.77
CA TYR A 26 0.92 -2.30 14.88
C TYR A 26 0.80 -3.47 15.84
N LEU A 27 -0.42 -3.85 16.26
CA LEU A 27 -0.64 -4.98 17.16
C LEU A 27 -0.19 -6.30 16.52
N THR A 28 -0.45 -6.49 15.23
CA THR A 28 0.03 -7.65 14.46
C THR A 28 1.56 -7.67 14.42
N TYR A 29 2.21 -6.55 14.11
CA TYR A 29 3.67 -6.43 14.15
C TYR A 29 4.22 -6.79 15.53
N LYS A 30 3.65 -6.26 16.59
CA LYS A 30 4.10 -6.52 17.96
C LYS A 30 3.96 -8.00 18.38
N SER A 31 3.02 -8.74 17.82
CA SER A 31 2.82 -10.16 18.13
C SER A 31 3.96 -11.07 17.68
N PHE A 32 4.83 -10.59 16.79
CA PHE A 32 6.02 -11.33 16.34
C PHE A 32 7.20 -11.22 17.33
N GLU A 33 7.14 -10.34 18.32
CA GLU A 33 8.20 -10.13 19.31
C GLU A 33 9.58 -9.86 18.68
N GLN A 34 9.61 -9.43 17.43
CA GLN A 34 10.82 -9.09 16.68
C GLN A 34 10.93 -7.56 16.56
N PRO A 35 11.77 -6.89 17.35
CA PRO A 35 11.91 -5.45 17.26
C PRO A 35 12.68 -5.04 15.99
N LEU A 36 12.01 -4.26 15.13
CA LEU A 36 12.59 -3.64 13.95
C LEU A 36 12.57 -2.12 14.14
N PRO A 37 13.72 -1.48 14.46
CA PRO A 37 13.76 -0.06 14.83
C PRO A 37 13.13 0.87 13.78
N VAL A 38 13.31 0.57 12.50
CA VAL A 38 12.74 1.37 11.40
C VAL A 38 11.22 1.27 11.36
N PHE A 39 10.66 0.08 11.62
CA PHE A 39 9.21 -0.12 11.70
C PHE A 39 8.62 0.65 12.89
N GLU A 40 9.26 0.57 14.06
CA GLU A 40 8.84 1.33 15.25
C GLU A 40 8.85 2.85 14.99
N TYR A 41 9.87 3.33 14.27
CA TYR A 41 9.93 4.73 13.86
C TYR A 41 8.81 5.08 12.86
N ALA A 42 8.61 4.25 11.84
CA ALA A 42 7.57 4.47 10.82
C ALA A 42 6.17 4.51 11.45
N PHE A 43 5.84 3.60 12.39
CA PHE A 43 4.57 3.66 13.13
C PHE A 43 4.40 4.97 13.89
N LYS A 44 5.42 5.42 14.63
CA LYS A 44 5.39 6.69 15.37
C LYS A 44 5.30 7.91 14.45
N TRP A 45 5.91 7.84 13.28
CA TRP A 45 5.87 8.90 12.28
C TRP A 45 4.47 8.98 11.65
N LEU A 46 3.89 7.83 11.26
CA LEU A 46 2.54 7.73 10.70
C LEU A 46 1.46 8.16 11.70
N ASP A 47 1.65 7.89 12.98
CA ASP A 47 0.69 8.31 14.02
C ASP A 47 0.51 9.84 14.10
N LYS A 48 1.49 10.60 13.65
CA LYS A 48 1.47 12.07 13.61
C LYS A 48 0.88 12.64 12.32
N GLN A 49 0.62 11.81 11.30
CA GLN A 49 0.13 12.28 10.00
C GLN A 49 -1.39 12.52 10.05
N ASP A 50 -1.87 13.44 9.21
CA ASP A 50 -3.29 13.65 8.99
C ASP A 50 -3.78 12.77 7.84
N PHE A 51 -4.73 11.90 8.12
CA PHE A 51 -5.36 11.01 7.14
C PHE A 51 -6.80 11.44 6.79
N THR A 52 -7.24 12.60 7.23
CA THR A 52 -8.62 13.08 7.05
C THR A 52 -8.79 13.96 5.81
N THR A 53 -7.74 14.14 5.02
CA THR A 53 -7.68 15.05 3.88
C THR A 53 -8.62 14.70 2.73
N ARG A 54 -9.08 13.44 2.66
CA ARG A 54 -9.90 12.92 1.57
C ARG A 54 -11.19 12.31 2.09
N LYS A 55 -12.25 12.39 1.26
CA LYS A 55 -13.49 11.67 1.51
C LYS A 55 -13.29 10.17 1.26
N ASP A 56 -14.01 9.37 2.03
CA ASP A 56 -14.02 7.93 1.80
C ASP A 56 -14.52 7.58 0.40
N ALA A 57 -13.90 6.57 -0.19
CA ALA A 57 -14.21 6.02 -1.50
C ALA A 57 -14.20 4.49 -1.44
N LEU A 58 -14.65 3.84 -2.52
CA LEU A 58 -14.40 2.40 -2.71
C LEU A 58 -12.92 2.21 -3.00
N VAL A 59 -12.21 1.49 -2.13
CA VAL A 59 -10.77 1.22 -2.21
C VAL A 59 -10.56 -0.24 -2.56
N HIS A 60 -9.71 -0.51 -3.54
CA HIS A 60 -9.36 -1.88 -3.95
C HIS A 60 -8.58 -2.61 -2.84
N GLY A 61 -7.62 -1.93 -2.23
CA GLY A 61 -6.82 -2.42 -1.12
C GLY A 61 -5.58 -3.24 -1.51
N ASP A 62 -5.49 -3.73 -2.76
CA ASP A 62 -4.29 -4.33 -3.37
C ASP A 62 -4.08 -3.85 -4.82
N PHE A 63 -4.18 -2.53 -5.03
CA PHE A 63 -4.08 -1.91 -6.35
C PHE A 63 -2.62 -1.83 -6.79
N ARG A 64 -2.17 -2.82 -7.56
CA ARG A 64 -0.80 -2.98 -8.07
C ARG A 64 -0.79 -3.59 -9.47
N LEU A 65 0.34 -3.50 -10.18
CA LEU A 65 0.49 -3.98 -11.56
C LEU A 65 0.00 -5.43 -11.76
N GLY A 66 0.28 -6.34 -10.82
CA GLY A 66 -0.14 -7.74 -10.92
C GLY A 66 -1.66 -7.95 -10.93
N ASN A 67 -2.44 -6.94 -10.54
CA ASN A 67 -3.91 -7.00 -10.50
C ASN A 67 -4.55 -6.16 -11.61
N LEU A 68 -3.76 -5.70 -12.59
CA LEU A 68 -4.21 -4.95 -13.76
C LEU A 68 -4.16 -5.82 -15.00
N MET A 69 -5.28 -6.02 -15.65
CA MET A 69 -5.35 -6.68 -16.95
C MET A 69 -5.27 -5.63 -18.06
N ILE A 70 -4.28 -5.78 -18.92
CA ILE A 70 -3.99 -4.86 -20.01
C ILE A 70 -4.21 -5.59 -21.35
N ASP A 71 -4.86 -4.92 -22.30
CA ASP A 71 -4.98 -5.35 -23.69
C ASP A 71 -4.55 -4.22 -24.65
N GLU A 72 -4.79 -4.41 -25.95
CA GLU A 72 -4.45 -3.43 -26.99
C GLU A 72 -5.18 -2.09 -26.82
N SER A 73 -6.31 -2.05 -26.11
CA SER A 73 -7.09 -0.84 -25.85
C SER A 73 -6.66 -0.13 -24.53
N GLY A 74 -5.77 -0.72 -23.76
CA GLY A 74 -5.27 -0.23 -22.48
C GLY A 74 -5.71 -1.08 -21.28
N LEU A 75 -6.17 -0.45 -20.20
CA LEU A 75 -6.64 -1.14 -19.01
C LEU A 75 -8.01 -1.80 -19.26
N ALA A 76 -8.02 -3.12 -19.39
CA ALA A 76 -9.21 -3.92 -19.63
C ALA A 76 -9.99 -4.23 -18.33
N ALA A 77 -9.29 -4.59 -17.25
CA ALA A 77 -9.92 -4.92 -15.97
C ALA A 77 -8.96 -4.72 -14.78
N VAL A 78 -9.54 -4.56 -13.61
CA VAL A 78 -8.88 -4.68 -12.31
C VAL A 78 -9.45 -5.90 -11.62
N ILE A 79 -8.59 -6.81 -11.18
CA ILE A 79 -8.94 -8.10 -10.58
C ILE A 79 -8.47 -8.19 -9.13
N ASP A 80 -8.88 -9.25 -8.42
CA ASP A 80 -8.46 -9.54 -7.05
C ASP A 80 -8.98 -8.52 -6.01
N TRP A 81 -10.31 -8.46 -5.89
CA TRP A 81 -11.03 -7.54 -5.01
C TRP A 81 -11.22 -8.05 -3.58
N GLU A 82 -10.49 -9.06 -3.15
CA GLU A 82 -10.65 -9.66 -1.81
C GLU A 82 -10.35 -8.68 -0.66
N MET A 83 -9.55 -7.64 -0.92
CA MET A 83 -9.17 -6.61 0.05
C MET A 83 -10.07 -5.38 0.01
N VAL A 84 -11.13 -5.38 -0.81
CA VAL A 84 -12.01 -4.22 -1.01
C VAL A 84 -12.54 -3.65 0.30
N SER A 85 -12.61 -2.33 0.37
CA SER A 85 -13.13 -1.62 1.54
C SER A 85 -13.62 -0.22 1.18
N ILE A 86 -14.35 0.40 2.10
CA ILE A 86 -14.64 1.84 2.06
C ILE A 86 -13.62 2.53 2.97
N GLY A 87 -12.86 3.46 2.42
CA GLY A 87 -11.83 4.20 3.13
C GLY A 87 -11.15 5.26 2.27
N ASN A 88 -10.00 5.74 2.72
CA ASN A 88 -9.29 6.80 2.02
C ASN A 88 -8.68 6.29 0.69
N PRO A 89 -9.01 6.92 -0.47
CA PRO A 89 -8.54 6.48 -1.80
C PRO A 89 -7.02 6.52 -1.97
N MET A 90 -6.33 7.29 -1.15
CA MET A 90 -4.86 7.36 -1.17
C MET A 90 -4.19 6.02 -0.80
N LEU A 91 -4.93 5.09 -0.16
CA LEU A 91 -4.44 3.72 0.07
C LEU A 91 -4.02 3.02 -1.23
N ASP A 92 -4.85 3.10 -2.27
CA ASP A 92 -4.55 2.48 -3.56
C ASP A 92 -3.42 3.23 -4.29
N ILE A 93 -3.43 4.56 -4.22
CA ILE A 93 -2.41 5.40 -4.86
C ILE A 93 -1.04 5.13 -4.23
N GLY A 94 -0.93 5.19 -2.91
CA GLY A 94 0.32 4.93 -2.22
C GLY A 94 0.79 3.48 -2.39
N TRP A 95 -0.14 2.51 -2.36
CA TRP A 95 0.18 1.10 -2.55
C TRP A 95 0.79 0.82 -3.93
N MET A 96 0.23 1.40 -5.00
CA MET A 96 0.79 1.29 -6.35
C MET A 96 2.22 1.85 -6.45
N CYS A 97 2.56 2.83 -5.61
CA CYS A 97 3.82 3.56 -5.68
C CYS A 97 4.94 3.00 -4.81
N ILE A 98 4.71 1.97 -3.96
CA ILE A 98 5.79 1.42 -3.14
C ILE A 98 6.83 0.70 -4.00
N ASN A 99 8.10 0.73 -3.57
CA ASN A 99 9.21 0.16 -4.32
C ASN A 99 9.06 -1.34 -4.61
N SER A 100 8.42 -2.08 -3.70
CA SER A 100 8.16 -3.53 -3.83
C SER A 100 7.39 -3.92 -5.09
N TRP A 101 6.61 -3.01 -5.68
CA TRP A 101 5.85 -3.26 -6.92
C TRP A 101 6.51 -2.71 -8.17
N ARG A 102 7.73 -2.15 -8.06
CA ARG A 102 8.45 -1.59 -9.22
C ARG A 102 9.30 -2.62 -9.98
N PHE A 103 9.47 -3.83 -9.43
CA PHE A 103 10.17 -4.96 -10.08
C PHE A 103 11.54 -4.59 -10.66
N GLY A 104 12.32 -3.80 -9.92
CA GLY A 104 13.65 -3.32 -10.32
C GLY A 104 13.67 -2.05 -11.19
N GLN A 105 12.51 -1.51 -11.54
CA GLN A 105 12.38 -0.24 -12.28
C GLN A 105 12.21 0.92 -11.28
N SER A 106 13.21 1.17 -10.44
CA SER A 106 13.14 2.11 -9.32
C SER A 106 12.74 3.53 -9.72
N GLU A 107 13.17 3.98 -10.92
CA GLU A 107 12.84 5.30 -11.47
C GLU A 107 11.37 5.46 -11.89
N LYS A 108 10.66 4.34 -12.14
CA LYS A 108 9.24 4.32 -12.48
C LYS A 108 8.40 4.08 -11.22
N VAL A 109 8.11 5.17 -10.52
CA VAL A 109 7.48 5.16 -9.19
C VAL A 109 6.12 4.43 -9.20
N VAL A 110 5.35 4.57 -10.26
CA VAL A 110 4.02 3.96 -10.37
C VAL A 110 4.15 2.55 -10.91
N GLY A 111 4.18 1.57 -10.02
CA GLY A 111 4.17 0.14 -10.34
C GLY A 111 5.32 -0.35 -11.24
N GLY A 112 6.41 0.41 -11.36
CA GLY A 112 7.55 0.10 -12.23
C GLY A 112 7.34 0.41 -13.72
N PHE A 113 6.24 1.07 -14.09
CA PHE A 113 5.93 1.39 -15.50
C PHE A 113 5.57 2.86 -15.75
N GLY A 114 5.10 3.60 -14.73
CA GLY A 114 4.60 4.96 -14.88
C GLY A 114 5.34 5.99 -14.05
N ASP A 115 5.24 7.24 -14.46
CA ASP A 115 5.76 8.39 -13.74
C ASP A 115 4.70 8.94 -12.80
N LEU A 116 5.11 9.38 -11.59
CA LEU A 116 4.17 9.86 -10.56
C LEU A 116 3.37 11.07 -11.05
N GLU A 117 4.04 12.04 -11.68
CA GLU A 117 3.38 13.26 -12.15
C GLU A 117 2.28 12.96 -13.18
N GLU A 118 2.57 12.12 -14.18
CA GLU A 118 1.59 11.72 -15.20
C GLU A 118 0.42 10.95 -14.58
N PHE A 119 0.70 10.07 -13.63
CA PHE A 119 -0.33 9.32 -12.90
C PHE A 119 -1.25 10.24 -12.11
N LEU A 120 -0.70 11.20 -11.36
CA LEU A 120 -1.48 12.16 -10.58
C LEU A 120 -2.28 13.12 -11.47
N GLN A 121 -1.71 13.54 -12.62
CA GLN A 121 -2.45 14.32 -13.61
C GLN A 121 -3.64 13.53 -14.17
N GLY A 122 -3.42 12.27 -14.54
CA GLY A 122 -4.46 11.36 -15.01
C GLY A 122 -5.55 11.14 -13.96
N TYR A 123 -5.19 10.94 -12.71
CA TYR A 123 -6.12 10.80 -11.60
C TYR A 123 -6.95 12.07 -11.41
N SER A 124 -6.29 13.23 -11.33
CA SER A 124 -6.92 14.53 -11.12
C SER A 124 -7.85 14.93 -12.27
N SER A 125 -7.56 14.49 -13.49
CA SER A 125 -8.42 14.75 -14.65
C SER A 125 -9.82 14.14 -14.51
N ILE A 126 -9.94 13.04 -13.75
CA ILE A 126 -11.20 12.32 -13.48
C ILE A 126 -11.80 12.75 -12.14
N SER A 127 -11.01 12.72 -11.06
CA SER A 127 -11.47 13.00 -9.69
C SER A 127 -11.78 14.49 -9.47
N LYS A 128 -11.13 15.37 -10.24
CA LYS A 128 -11.09 16.83 -10.04
C LYS A 128 -10.38 17.26 -8.75
N GLU A 129 -9.70 16.35 -8.08
CA GLU A 129 -8.90 16.61 -6.89
C GLU A 129 -7.43 16.73 -7.26
N ILE A 130 -6.74 17.70 -6.70
CA ILE A 130 -5.29 17.83 -6.82
C ILE A 130 -4.66 17.03 -5.69
N ILE A 131 -3.70 16.20 -6.03
CA ILE A 131 -2.92 15.40 -5.06
C ILE A 131 -1.50 15.96 -5.03
N ASP A 132 -1.04 16.31 -3.82
CA ASP A 132 0.33 16.70 -3.59
C ASP A 132 1.22 15.43 -3.58
N PRO A 133 2.36 15.40 -4.31
CA PRO A 133 3.33 14.32 -4.22
C PRO A 133 3.79 14.00 -2.79
N GLU A 134 3.90 14.99 -1.91
CA GLU A 134 4.23 14.77 -0.49
C GLU A 134 3.11 14.00 0.25
N GLU A 135 1.85 14.19 -0.13
CA GLU A 135 0.76 13.35 0.38
C GLU A 135 0.94 11.88 -0.04
N VAL A 136 1.33 11.63 -1.30
CA VAL A 136 1.60 10.26 -1.78
C VAL A 136 2.70 9.58 -0.96
N LYS A 137 3.75 10.32 -0.59
CA LYS A 137 4.84 9.81 0.24
C LYS A 137 4.36 9.25 1.58
N ILE A 138 3.40 9.93 2.24
CA ILE A 138 2.82 9.43 3.50
C ILE A 138 2.22 8.03 3.28
N TRP A 139 1.52 7.84 2.17
CA TRP A 139 0.87 6.58 1.84
C TRP A 139 1.84 5.51 1.31
N GLN A 140 2.96 5.91 0.70
CA GLN A 140 4.07 5.00 0.39
C GLN A 140 4.72 4.46 1.67
N VAL A 141 4.95 5.31 2.67
CA VAL A 141 5.47 4.87 3.98
C VAL A 141 4.51 3.86 4.62
N LEU A 142 3.21 4.16 4.64
CA LEU A 142 2.20 3.24 5.15
C LEU A 142 2.16 1.93 4.36
N GLY A 143 2.18 2.00 3.03
CA GLY A 143 2.17 0.84 2.15
C GLY A 143 3.40 -0.04 2.35
N THR A 144 4.59 0.56 2.40
CA THR A 144 5.86 -0.16 2.62
C THR A 144 5.87 -0.84 3.99
N LEU A 145 5.45 -0.14 5.04
CA LEU A 145 5.32 -0.71 6.38
C LEU A 145 4.32 -1.86 6.43
N ARG A 146 3.15 -1.69 5.79
CA ARG A 146 2.13 -2.74 5.66
C ARG A 146 2.69 -3.97 4.95
N TRP A 147 3.41 -3.78 3.84
CA TRP A 147 4.04 -4.89 3.13
C TRP A 147 5.08 -5.60 3.99
N GLY A 148 5.90 -4.87 4.73
CA GLY A 148 6.86 -5.46 5.67
C GLY A 148 6.19 -6.33 6.74
N VAL A 149 5.08 -5.87 7.31
CA VAL A 149 4.29 -6.68 8.28
C VAL A 149 3.67 -7.91 7.60
N ILE A 150 3.18 -7.79 6.36
CA ILE A 150 2.68 -8.94 5.59
C ILE A 150 3.81 -9.95 5.35
N CYS A 151 5.03 -9.51 5.04
CA CYS A 151 6.19 -10.39 4.91
C CYS A 151 6.50 -11.15 6.21
N LEU A 152 6.36 -10.49 7.38
CA LEU A 152 6.46 -11.16 8.68
C LEU A 152 5.36 -12.22 8.86
N ILE A 153 4.10 -11.90 8.56
CA ILE A 153 2.99 -12.85 8.62
C ILE A 153 3.31 -14.10 7.79
N GLN A 154 3.80 -13.91 6.57
CA GLN A 154 4.11 -15.03 5.66
C GLN A 154 5.21 -15.92 6.22
N VAL A 155 6.33 -15.35 6.68
CA VAL A 155 7.44 -16.18 7.20
C VAL A 155 7.08 -16.86 8.52
N TYR A 156 6.36 -16.19 9.42
CA TYR A 156 5.96 -16.80 10.69
C TYR A 156 4.94 -17.93 10.48
N SER A 157 4.02 -17.82 9.52
CA SER A 157 3.13 -18.91 9.13
C SER A 157 3.91 -20.16 8.65
N HIS A 158 5.06 -19.96 7.98
CA HIS A 158 5.95 -21.05 7.60
C HIS A 158 6.73 -21.60 8.81
N LEU A 159 7.33 -20.73 9.63
CA LEU A 159 8.17 -21.13 10.76
C LEU A 159 7.37 -21.85 11.86
N ASN A 160 6.13 -21.44 12.09
CA ASN A 160 5.23 -22.06 13.07
C ASN A 160 4.65 -23.41 12.58
N GLY A 161 4.87 -23.76 11.31
CA GLY A 161 4.36 -25.00 10.73
C GLY A 161 2.90 -24.93 10.28
N ASP A 162 2.27 -23.75 10.29
CA ASP A 162 0.88 -23.57 9.81
C ASP A 162 0.78 -23.88 8.31
N VAL A 163 1.79 -23.47 7.54
CA VAL A 163 1.90 -23.72 6.11
C VAL A 163 3.36 -24.01 5.74
N ASN A 164 3.65 -25.22 5.27
CA ASN A 164 4.98 -25.56 4.77
C ASN A 164 5.13 -25.04 3.32
N SER A 165 5.69 -23.83 3.15
CA SER A 165 5.86 -23.17 1.85
C SER A 165 7.20 -22.46 1.75
N LEU A 166 8.02 -22.88 0.79
CA LEU A 166 9.28 -22.19 0.45
C LEU A 166 9.03 -20.75 -0.05
N GLU A 167 7.92 -20.53 -0.73
CA GLU A 167 7.52 -19.20 -1.19
C GLU A 167 7.33 -18.25 -0.01
N LYS A 168 6.58 -18.67 1.03
CA LYS A 168 6.36 -17.86 2.25
C LYS A 168 7.68 -17.59 2.98
N ALA A 169 8.57 -18.55 3.06
CA ALA A 169 9.89 -18.36 3.62
C ALA A 169 10.72 -17.34 2.82
N ALA A 170 10.66 -17.39 1.49
CA ALA A 170 11.33 -16.44 0.60
C ALA A 170 10.75 -15.02 0.73
N ILE A 171 9.42 -14.90 0.83
CA ILE A 171 8.75 -13.61 1.06
C ILE A 171 9.24 -12.96 2.37
N GLY A 172 9.46 -13.75 3.42
CA GLY A 172 9.98 -13.24 4.69
C GLY A 172 11.33 -12.55 4.59
N ARG A 173 12.17 -12.91 3.62
CA ARG A 173 13.45 -12.22 3.38
C ARG A 173 13.28 -10.77 2.91
N ARG A 174 12.12 -10.43 2.36
CA ARG A 174 11.80 -9.09 1.87
C ARG A 174 11.55 -8.08 2.99
N VAL A 175 11.50 -8.50 4.25
CA VAL A 175 11.41 -7.58 5.39
C VAL A 175 12.56 -6.58 5.37
N SER A 176 13.79 -7.04 5.10
CA SER A 176 14.96 -6.14 5.01
C SER A 176 14.88 -5.15 3.85
N GLU A 177 14.26 -5.55 2.74
CA GLU A 177 14.00 -4.63 1.62
C GLU A 177 13.08 -3.49 2.09
N THR A 178 12.00 -3.82 2.81
CA THR A 178 11.07 -2.80 3.33
C THR A 178 11.69 -1.90 4.38
N GLU A 179 12.65 -2.39 5.18
CA GLU A 179 13.42 -1.54 6.10
C GLU A 179 14.26 -0.51 5.34
N ILE A 180 14.94 -0.93 4.26
CA ILE A 180 15.73 -0.03 3.39
C ILE A 180 14.81 1.00 2.73
N ASP A 181 13.69 0.56 2.16
CA ASP A 181 12.72 1.45 1.50
C ASP A 181 12.14 2.48 2.49
N LEU A 182 11.86 2.08 3.73
CA LEU A 182 11.41 3.01 4.78
C LEU A 182 12.49 4.00 5.18
N VAL A 183 13.76 3.58 5.24
CA VAL A 183 14.88 4.51 5.49
C VAL A 183 14.99 5.53 4.38
N ASP A 184 14.89 5.09 3.12
CA ASP A 184 14.93 5.99 1.97
C ASP A 184 13.78 7.01 2.01
N LEU A 185 12.55 6.55 2.18
CA LEU A 185 11.36 7.40 2.24
C LEU A 185 11.40 8.39 3.41
N LEU A 186 11.86 7.98 4.59
CA LEU A 186 11.78 8.78 5.81
C LEU A 186 12.96 9.72 6.02
N PHE A 187 14.17 9.39 5.51
CA PHE A 187 15.40 10.10 5.86
C PHE A 187 16.23 10.57 4.67
N LEU A 188 16.10 9.94 3.48
CA LEU A 188 16.97 10.23 2.34
C LEU A 188 16.28 10.99 1.21
N GLY A 189 14.99 11.27 1.35
CA GLY A 189 14.22 12.06 0.39
C GLY A 189 13.29 11.25 -0.51
N GLY A 190 13.41 9.93 -0.53
CA GLY A 190 12.54 8.95 -1.23
C GLY A 190 12.27 9.27 -2.70
N LYS A 191 12.52 8.33 -3.61
CA LYS A 191 12.03 8.45 -4.99
C LYS A 191 10.82 7.54 -5.22
#